data_31cebb6142dfda66fbc16faf307a69a0
#
_entry.id   31cebb6142dfda66fbc16faf307a69a0
#
_cell.length_a   1.000
_cell.length_b   1.000
_cell.length_c   1.000
_cell.angle_alpha   90.00
_cell.angle_beta   90.00
_cell.angle_gamma   90.00
#
_symmetry.space_group_name_H-M   'P 1'
#
loop_
_entity.id
_entity.type
_entity.pdbx_description
1 polymer ?
#
loop_
_entity_poly.entity_id
_entity_poly.type
_entity_poly.pdbx_seq_one_letter_code
_entity_poly.pdbx_strand_id
1 'polypeptide(L)'
;MESGPLKIGIACFPLIGGSGILATALGSELARRGHEVYLFSYALPVRLDLPQEGLHFHRIEFADNALFPCPDYTLPLAVKMAEVARSQRLDLFHVHYAVPHALAACLASQIVGPSAPRIVTTLHGSDTTLLGQDPDYRTAIEHALVHSDAVTAVSENLRNQTQEIFSVKRAIEVIPNFFIPNKPKRSREAVRHNLDVNDKFLVLHMSNLRPVKRIDLLLRTIALSKNRARLRLLVLAGGPFEPYEALLDELGIRDIVIVRQNMAVVDEYLEAADAGLYTSEYESFGLGILETVFHDKPVVAFRVGGIPEVLSDSYPLYPFGDVTAAASALDALVQDPKLARELGEQSGTRVRERFSADRIVPQYEALYRRIVAG
;
A
#
# COMPACT_ATOMS: atom_id res chain seq x y z
N MET A 1 -14.56 28.95 -9.68
CA MET A 1 -15.04 29.11 -8.29
C MET A 1 -14.13 28.26 -7.44
N GLU A 2 -13.30 28.86 -6.61
CA GLU A 2 -12.57 28.13 -5.57
C GLU A 2 -13.62 27.57 -4.61
N SER A 3 -13.88 26.29 -4.73
CA SER A 3 -14.77 25.58 -3.82
C SER A 3 -14.07 25.47 -2.46
N GLY A 4 -14.76 25.84 -1.38
CA GLY A 4 -14.25 25.81 -0.01
C GLY A 4 -13.74 24.42 0.44
N PRO A 5 -13.26 24.32 1.69
CA PRO A 5 -12.81 23.07 2.26
C PRO A 5 -13.94 22.02 2.30
N LEU A 6 -13.62 20.78 2.01
CA LEU A 6 -14.52 19.64 2.14
C LEU A 6 -14.36 18.98 3.51
N LYS A 7 -15.42 18.35 4.00
CA LYS A 7 -15.44 17.50 5.20
C LYS A 7 -15.48 16.04 4.78
N ILE A 8 -14.38 15.33 4.96
CA ILE A 8 -14.11 14.02 4.37
C ILE A 8 -13.97 12.97 5.46
N GLY A 9 -14.81 11.95 5.43
CA GLY A 9 -14.65 10.77 6.27
C GLY A 9 -13.79 9.72 5.57
N ILE A 10 -12.65 9.29 6.12
CA ILE A 10 -11.80 8.24 5.55
C ILE A 10 -11.84 7.00 6.44
N ALA A 11 -12.21 5.83 5.88
CA ALA A 11 -12.16 4.56 6.60
C ALA A 11 -11.09 3.62 6.02
N CYS A 12 -10.23 3.07 6.89
CA CYS A 12 -9.15 2.18 6.49
C CYS A 12 -8.75 1.23 7.63
N PHE A 13 -8.01 0.17 7.29
CA PHE A 13 -7.34 -0.67 8.27
C PHE A 13 -6.09 0.03 8.83
N PRO A 14 -5.78 -0.11 10.14
CA PRO A 14 -4.61 0.52 10.77
C PRO A 14 -3.30 -0.25 10.55
N LEU A 15 -3.32 -1.30 9.71
CA LEU A 15 -2.23 -2.25 9.56
C LEU A 15 -1.02 -1.66 8.81
N ILE A 16 0.16 -2.23 9.06
CA ILE A 16 1.37 -2.04 8.25
C ILE A 16 1.16 -2.73 6.91
N GLY A 17 0.42 -2.08 6.02
CA GLY A 17 0.10 -2.57 4.68
C GLY A 17 -0.19 -1.39 3.77
N GLY A 18 -0.01 -1.58 2.45
CA GLY A 18 -0.06 -0.50 1.47
C GLY A 18 -1.31 0.40 1.57
N SER A 19 -2.49 -0.19 1.76
CA SER A 19 -3.76 0.54 1.81
C SER A 19 -3.91 1.44 3.04
N GLY A 20 -3.54 0.95 4.24
CA GLY A 20 -3.61 1.72 5.47
C GLY A 20 -2.64 2.90 5.47
N ILE A 21 -1.42 2.65 5.01
CA ILE A 21 -0.38 3.69 4.85
C ILE A 21 -0.85 4.77 3.86
N LEU A 22 -1.40 4.35 2.73
CA LEU A 22 -1.89 5.28 1.70
C LEU A 22 -3.07 6.12 2.20
N ALA A 23 -4.08 5.49 2.82
CA ALA A 23 -5.25 6.17 3.35
C ALA A 23 -4.87 7.23 4.39
N THR A 24 -3.91 6.88 5.26
CA THR A 24 -3.37 7.80 6.28
C THR A 24 -2.62 8.96 5.64
N ALA A 25 -1.74 8.69 4.66
CA ALA A 25 -0.99 9.72 3.94
C ALA A 25 -1.93 10.64 3.16
N LEU A 26 -2.98 10.08 2.52
CA LEU A 26 -4.00 10.87 1.82
C LEU A 26 -4.76 11.77 2.79
N GLY A 27 -5.19 11.24 3.94
CA GLY A 27 -5.91 12.01 4.95
C GLY A 27 -5.07 13.16 5.50
N SER A 28 -3.80 12.89 5.84
CA SER A 28 -2.86 13.92 6.30
C SER A 28 -2.61 14.99 5.25
N GLU A 29 -2.45 14.61 3.99
CA GLU A 29 -2.20 15.55 2.90
C GLU A 29 -3.42 16.41 2.58
N LEU A 30 -4.63 15.83 2.61
CA LEU A 30 -5.88 16.58 2.43
C LEU A 30 -6.09 17.60 3.57
N ALA A 31 -5.82 17.21 4.83
CA ALA A 31 -5.88 18.14 5.96
C ALA A 31 -4.86 19.29 5.79
N ARG A 32 -3.62 18.99 5.37
CA ARG A 32 -2.60 20.00 5.07
C ARG A 32 -3.02 20.96 3.95
N ARG A 33 -3.88 20.53 3.03
CA ARG A 33 -4.48 21.34 1.95
C ARG A 33 -5.73 22.08 2.38
N GLY A 34 -6.09 22.05 3.68
CA GLY A 34 -7.17 22.84 4.27
C GLY A 34 -8.53 22.14 4.30
N HIS A 35 -8.60 20.83 4.05
CA HIS A 35 -9.81 20.04 4.25
C HIS A 35 -9.94 19.58 5.71
N GLU A 36 -11.18 19.30 6.14
CA GLU A 36 -11.48 18.66 7.43
C GLU A 36 -11.61 17.15 7.24
N VAL A 37 -10.69 16.37 7.79
CA VAL A 37 -10.59 14.93 7.58
C VAL A 37 -10.88 14.17 8.87
N TYR A 38 -11.79 13.20 8.80
CA TYR A 38 -12.23 12.34 9.89
C TYR A 38 -11.87 10.90 9.58
N LEU A 39 -10.78 10.41 10.22
CA LEU A 39 -10.26 9.05 10.03
C LEU A 39 -10.98 8.06 10.94
N PHE A 40 -11.46 6.96 10.38
CA PHE A 40 -12.12 5.87 11.08
C PHE A 40 -11.28 4.59 11.01
N SER A 41 -10.88 4.06 12.17
CA SER A 41 -10.17 2.78 12.26
C SER A 41 -10.24 2.22 13.69
N TYR A 42 -10.03 0.91 13.85
CA TYR A 42 -10.08 0.28 15.20
C TYR A 42 -8.81 0.50 16.03
N ALA A 43 -7.72 0.93 15.44
CA ALA A 43 -6.51 1.36 16.12
C ALA A 43 -5.88 2.54 15.40
N LEU A 44 -5.00 3.26 16.07
CA LEU A 44 -4.28 4.36 15.45
C LEU A 44 -3.40 3.83 14.31
N PRO A 45 -3.56 4.33 13.06
CA PRO A 45 -2.73 3.90 11.94
C PRO A 45 -1.25 4.18 12.17
N VAL A 46 -0.39 3.27 11.71
CA VAL A 46 1.04 3.22 12.07
C VAL A 46 1.82 4.48 11.68
N ARG A 47 1.45 5.15 10.59
CA ARG A 47 2.13 6.37 10.10
C ARG A 47 1.30 7.64 10.33
N LEU A 48 0.32 7.59 11.24
CA LEU A 48 -0.47 8.76 11.59
C LEU A 48 0.21 9.56 12.70
N ASP A 49 0.55 10.81 12.39
CA ASP A 49 1.14 11.76 13.34
C ASP A 49 0.02 12.70 13.84
N LEU A 50 -0.24 12.67 15.14
CA LEU A 50 -1.22 13.53 15.78
C LEU A 50 -0.57 14.26 16.97
N PRO A 51 -0.99 15.52 17.27
CA PRO A 51 -2.07 16.28 16.62
C PRO A 51 -1.66 16.88 15.27
N GLN A 52 -2.60 16.91 14.32
CA GLN A 52 -2.49 17.64 13.07
C GLN A 52 -3.77 18.46 12.85
N GLU A 53 -3.64 19.74 12.49
CA GLU A 53 -4.78 20.61 12.20
C GLU A 53 -5.63 20.04 11.04
N GLY A 54 -6.96 20.07 11.19
CA GLY A 54 -7.89 19.54 10.21
C GLY A 54 -7.94 18.00 10.13
N LEU A 55 -7.27 17.25 11.02
CA LEU A 55 -7.25 15.80 11.03
C LEU A 55 -7.75 15.23 12.37
N HIS A 56 -8.86 14.50 12.33
CA HIS A 56 -9.55 13.96 13.49
C HIS A 56 -9.59 12.43 13.43
N PHE A 57 -9.13 11.76 14.49
CA PHE A 57 -9.15 10.30 14.57
C PHE A 57 -10.33 9.79 15.40
N HIS A 58 -11.13 8.91 14.83
CA HIS A 58 -12.24 8.22 15.47
C HIS A 58 -11.95 6.72 15.60
N ARG A 59 -11.65 6.30 16.82
CA ARG A 59 -11.46 4.89 17.13
C ARG A 59 -12.79 4.14 17.09
N ILE A 60 -12.80 3.00 16.41
CA ILE A 60 -13.93 2.08 16.41
C ILE A 60 -13.71 1.08 17.55
N GLU A 61 -14.60 1.06 18.49
CA GLU A 61 -14.59 0.13 19.60
C GLU A 61 -15.51 -1.05 19.29
N PHE A 62 -15.03 -2.25 19.59
CA PHE A 62 -15.83 -3.47 19.53
C PHE A 62 -16.30 -3.78 20.94
N ALA A 63 -17.59 -4.00 21.13
CA ALA A 63 -18.08 -4.57 22.36
C ALA A 63 -17.78 -6.08 22.35
N ASP A 64 -17.07 -6.58 23.35
CA ASP A 64 -17.14 -7.98 23.71
C ASP A 64 -18.56 -8.28 24.15
N ASN A 65 -19.41 -8.69 23.20
CA ASN A 65 -20.79 -8.98 23.49
C ASN A 65 -20.93 -10.48 23.76
N ALA A 66 -21.26 -10.84 25.01
CA ALA A 66 -21.47 -12.23 25.40
C ALA A 66 -22.54 -12.96 24.57
N LEU A 67 -23.42 -12.21 23.87
CA LEU A 67 -24.47 -12.77 23.01
C LEU A 67 -23.95 -13.18 21.62
N PHE A 68 -22.86 -12.56 21.14
CA PHE A 68 -22.31 -12.80 19.82
C PHE A 68 -20.82 -13.13 19.94
N PRO A 69 -20.43 -14.40 19.78
CA PRO A 69 -19.04 -14.83 19.96
C PRO A 69 -18.09 -14.33 18.84
N CYS A 70 -18.63 -13.75 17.76
CA CYS A 70 -17.84 -13.21 16.66
C CYS A 70 -17.78 -11.67 16.76
N PRO A 71 -16.59 -11.06 16.86
CA PRO A 71 -16.45 -9.62 16.82
C PRO A 71 -16.94 -9.09 15.47
N ASP A 72 -17.96 -8.24 15.50
CA ASP A 72 -18.44 -7.53 14.32
C ASP A 72 -17.74 -6.17 14.21
N TYR A 73 -17.06 -5.93 13.09
CA TYR A 73 -16.42 -4.65 12.81
C TYR A 73 -17.31 -3.72 11.99
N THR A 74 -18.10 -4.29 11.08
CA THR A 74 -18.84 -3.54 10.07
C THR A 74 -19.90 -2.66 10.69
N LEU A 75 -20.68 -3.20 11.63
CA LEU A 75 -21.77 -2.47 12.26
C LEU A 75 -21.28 -1.33 13.18
N PRO A 76 -20.33 -1.53 14.11
CA PRO A 76 -19.77 -0.42 14.90
C PRO A 76 -19.15 0.68 14.03
N LEU A 77 -18.45 0.30 12.93
CA LEU A 77 -17.90 1.24 11.98
C LEU A 77 -19.01 2.08 11.32
N ALA A 78 -20.05 1.43 10.80
CA ALA A 78 -21.17 2.11 10.15
C ALA A 78 -21.91 3.09 11.09
N VAL A 79 -22.13 2.67 12.33
CA VAL A 79 -22.78 3.52 13.36
C VAL A 79 -21.90 4.73 13.66
N LYS A 80 -20.59 4.55 13.90
CA LYS A 80 -19.69 5.66 14.15
C LYS A 80 -19.57 6.61 12.96
N MET A 81 -19.48 6.09 11.74
CA MET A 81 -19.50 6.89 10.52
C MET A 81 -20.79 7.72 10.40
N ALA A 82 -21.96 7.13 10.68
CA ALA A 82 -23.25 7.84 10.63
C ALA A 82 -23.35 8.94 11.71
N GLU A 83 -22.87 8.67 12.93
CA GLU A 83 -22.81 9.63 14.03
C GLU A 83 -21.97 10.86 13.66
N VAL A 84 -20.76 10.64 13.17
CA VAL A 84 -19.85 11.72 12.77
C VAL A 84 -20.37 12.45 11.53
N ALA A 85 -20.95 11.73 10.56
CA ALA A 85 -21.54 12.35 9.37
C ALA A 85 -22.65 13.34 9.72
N ARG A 86 -23.53 12.99 10.67
CA ARG A 86 -24.59 13.88 11.14
C ARG A 86 -24.06 15.07 11.94
N SER A 87 -23.15 14.81 12.90
CA SER A 87 -22.65 15.85 13.82
C SER A 87 -21.75 16.86 13.12
N GLN A 88 -20.91 16.39 12.17
CA GLN A 88 -19.95 17.21 11.46
C GLN A 88 -20.44 17.67 10.07
N ARG A 89 -21.54 17.10 9.56
CA ARG A 89 -22.07 17.34 8.21
C ARG A 89 -21.02 17.01 7.14
N LEU A 90 -20.58 15.75 7.10
CA LEU A 90 -19.60 15.30 6.12
C LEU A 90 -20.15 15.42 4.70
N ASP A 91 -19.30 15.84 3.76
CA ASP A 91 -19.63 15.92 2.34
C ASP A 91 -19.52 14.56 1.67
N LEU A 92 -18.51 13.77 2.07
CA LEU A 92 -18.29 12.44 1.51
C LEU A 92 -17.60 11.49 2.50
N PHE A 93 -17.78 10.19 2.23
CA PHE A 93 -16.94 9.11 2.73
C PHE A 93 -15.99 8.67 1.63
N HIS A 94 -14.70 8.59 1.92
CA HIS A 94 -13.73 7.88 1.11
C HIS A 94 -13.25 6.63 1.84
N VAL A 95 -13.62 5.47 1.34
CA VAL A 95 -13.35 4.20 2.00
C VAL A 95 -12.38 3.35 1.18
N HIS A 96 -11.44 2.74 1.89
CA HIS A 96 -10.43 1.86 1.31
C HIS A 96 -10.85 0.41 1.54
N TYR A 97 -11.06 -0.35 0.47
CA TYR A 97 -11.67 -1.66 0.35
C TYR A 97 -13.21 -1.64 0.24
N ALA A 98 -13.73 -2.51 -0.64
CA ALA A 98 -15.15 -2.75 -0.78
C ALA A 98 -15.74 -3.40 0.49
N VAL A 99 -15.05 -4.38 1.04
CA VAL A 99 -15.43 -5.09 2.27
C VAL A 99 -14.31 -4.95 3.30
N PRO A 100 -14.60 -4.55 4.54
CA PRO A 100 -15.92 -4.20 5.08
C PRO A 100 -16.28 -2.70 4.90
N HIS A 101 -15.34 -1.85 4.47
CA HIS A 101 -15.46 -0.40 4.62
C HIS A 101 -16.54 0.23 3.73
N ALA A 102 -16.65 -0.17 2.45
CA ALA A 102 -17.72 0.40 1.60
C ALA A 102 -19.11 -0.12 2.01
N LEU A 103 -19.22 -1.36 2.47
CA LEU A 103 -20.48 -1.85 3.05
C LEU A 103 -20.86 -1.06 4.30
N ALA A 104 -19.91 -0.75 5.18
CA ALA A 104 -20.17 0.09 6.36
C ALA A 104 -20.59 1.50 5.95
N ALA A 105 -19.98 2.08 4.89
CA ALA A 105 -20.39 3.39 4.36
C ALA A 105 -21.80 3.36 3.78
N CYS A 106 -22.18 2.31 3.04
CA CYS A 106 -23.55 2.13 2.55
C CYS A 106 -24.57 2.08 3.69
N LEU A 107 -24.27 1.29 4.73
CA LEU A 107 -25.13 1.21 5.92
C LEU A 107 -25.17 2.54 6.67
N ALA A 108 -24.04 3.22 6.84
CA ALA A 108 -23.99 4.54 7.45
C ALA A 108 -24.87 5.55 6.69
N SER A 109 -24.81 5.53 5.35
CA SER A 109 -25.64 6.39 4.50
C SER A 109 -27.14 6.11 4.67
N GLN A 110 -27.54 4.85 4.79
CA GLN A 110 -28.93 4.48 5.08
C GLN A 110 -29.38 4.99 6.46
N ILE A 111 -28.53 4.88 7.48
CA ILE A 111 -28.77 5.40 8.83
C ILE A 111 -28.91 6.92 8.81
N VAL A 112 -28.05 7.64 8.07
CA VAL A 112 -28.09 9.10 7.97
C VAL A 112 -29.36 9.57 7.23
N GLY A 113 -29.74 8.89 6.15
CA GLY A 113 -30.91 9.21 5.34
C GLY A 113 -30.63 10.26 4.25
N PRO A 114 -31.57 11.16 3.93
CA PRO A 114 -31.49 12.04 2.74
C PRO A 114 -30.29 12.98 2.69
N SER A 115 -29.66 13.26 3.82
CA SER A 115 -28.45 14.10 3.91
C SER A 115 -27.16 13.29 3.99
N ALA A 116 -27.19 12.03 3.53
CA ALA A 116 -26.04 11.15 3.58
C ALA A 116 -24.88 11.69 2.72
N PRO A 117 -23.62 11.55 3.21
CA PRO A 117 -22.44 11.87 2.43
C PRO A 117 -22.33 11.02 1.17
N ARG A 118 -21.69 11.52 0.13
CA ARG A 118 -21.31 10.75 -1.05
C ARG A 118 -20.31 9.65 -0.68
N ILE A 119 -20.25 8.56 -1.44
CA ILE A 119 -19.34 7.43 -1.17
C ILE A 119 -18.33 7.28 -2.32
N VAL A 120 -17.05 7.36 -1.99
CA VAL A 120 -15.93 6.98 -2.85
C VAL A 120 -15.32 5.70 -2.31
N THR A 121 -15.14 4.68 -3.16
CA THR A 121 -14.49 3.41 -2.79
C THR A 121 -13.22 3.22 -3.60
N THR A 122 -12.07 3.10 -2.92
CA THR A 122 -10.79 2.75 -3.54
C THR A 122 -10.47 1.26 -3.35
N LEU A 123 -10.28 0.55 -4.46
CA LEU A 123 -9.88 -0.84 -4.50
C LEU A 123 -8.36 -0.99 -4.41
N HIS A 124 -7.90 -1.95 -3.60
CA HIS A 124 -6.49 -2.20 -3.34
C HIS A 124 -5.99 -3.57 -3.81
N GLY A 125 -6.83 -4.38 -4.41
CA GLY A 125 -6.51 -5.68 -4.99
C GLY A 125 -7.03 -6.88 -4.21
N SER A 126 -6.95 -6.89 -2.87
CA SER A 126 -7.50 -8.01 -2.08
C SER A 126 -9.01 -8.17 -2.25
N ASP A 127 -9.73 -7.10 -2.52
CA ASP A 127 -11.15 -7.09 -2.88
C ASP A 127 -11.42 -7.96 -4.11
N THR A 128 -10.54 -7.85 -5.11
CA THR A 128 -10.70 -8.49 -6.41
C THR A 128 -10.09 -9.88 -6.43
N THR A 129 -8.80 -9.97 -6.04
CA THR A 129 -7.98 -11.17 -6.24
C THR A 129 -8.17 -12.24 -5.18
N LEU A 130 -8.59 -11.87 -3.98
CA LEU A 130 -8.79 -12.79 -2.85
C LEU A 130 -10.29 -12.92 -2.52
N LEU A 131 -10.91 -11.84 -2.06
CA LEU A 131 -12.30 -11.88 -1.62
C LEU A 131 -13.28 -12.04 -2.81
N GLY A 132 -12.98 -11.42 -3.95
CA GLY A 132 -13.82 -11.53 -5.14
C GLY A 132 -13.89 -12.93 -5.77
N GLN A 133 -12.99 -13.85 -5.37
CA GLN A 133 -13.04 -15.25 -5.77
C GLN A 133 -14.01 -16.08 -4.89
N ASP A 134 -14.37 -15.58 -3.71
CA ASP A 134 -15.32 -16.23 -2.82
C ASP A 134 -16.74 -15.78 -3.17
N PRO A 135 -17.67 -16.71 -3.47
CA PRO A 135 -19.03 -16.39 -3.87
C PRO A 135 -19.81 -15.54 -2.85
N ASP A 136 -19.59 -15.77 -1.56
CA ASP A 136 -20.28 -15.04 -0.48
C ASP A 136 -19.83 -13.58 -0.44
N TYR A 137 -18.52 -13.34 -0.54
CA TYR A 137 -17.96 -11.98 -0.60
C TYR A 137 -18.25 -11.27 -1.92
N ARG A 138 -18.30 -12.01 -3.01
CA ARG A 138 -18.52 -11.44 -4.35
C ARG A 138 -19.81 -10.63 -4.42
N THR A 139 -20.92 -11.18 -3.94
CA THR A 139 -22.22 -10.49 -3.90
C THR A 139 -22.16 -9.22 -3.05
N ALA A 140 -21.46 -9.28 -1.91
CA ALA A 140 -21.30 -8.14 -1.02
C ALA A 140 -20.41 -7.03 -1.66
N ILE A 141 -19.36 -7.42 -2.36
CA ILE A 141 -18.47 -6.49 -3.09
C ILE A 141 -19.24 -5.81 -4.23
N GLU A 142 -19.97 -6.57 -5.06
CA GLU A 142 -20.79 -6.03 -6.14
C GLU A 142 -21.81 -5.01 -5.62
N HIS A 143 -22.48 -5.34 -4.51
CA HIS A 143 -23.40 -4.42 -3.85
C HIS A 143 -22.71 -3.12 -3.43
N ALA A 144 -21.55 -3.20 -2.77
CA ALA A 144 -20.78 -2.04 -2.34
C ALA A 144 -20.34 -1.15 -3.51
N LEU A 145 -19.85 -1.77 -4.60
CA LEU A 145 -19.41 -1.05 -5.79
C LEU A 145 -20.56 -0.34 -6.51
N VAL A 146 -21.73 -0.97 -6.59
CA VAL A 146 -22.93 -0.37 -7.22
C VAL A 146 -23.42 0.82 -6.43
N HIS A 147 -23.36 0.78 -5.09
CA HIS A 147 -23.86 1.84 -4.21
C HIS A 147 -22.82 2.94 -3.89
N SER A 148 -21.58 2.81 -4.38
CA SER A 148 -20.60 3.90 -4.31
C SER A 148 -20.90 4.95 -5.38
N ASP A 149 -20.78 6.25 -5.05
CA ASP A 149 -20.91 7.34 -6.03
C ASP A 149 -19.73 7.37 -7.02
N ALA A 150 -18.55 6.98 -6.57
CA ALA A 150 -17.39 6.72 -7.42
C ALA A 150 -16.59 5.52 -6.92
N VAL A 151 -15.99 4.79 -7.86
CA VAL A 151 -15.06 3.68 -7.58
C VAL A 151 -13.73 3.98 -8.22
N THR A 152 -12.64 3.83 -7.46
CA THR A 152 -11.28 3.97 -7.98
C THR A 152 -10.47 2.69 -7.82
N ALA A 153 -9.51 2.47 -8.68
CA ALA A 153 -8.52 1.41 -8.60
C ALA A 153 -7.11 2.01 -8.63
N VAL A 154 -6.17 1.36 -7.95
CA VAL A 154 -4.79 1.86 -7.82
C VAL A 154 -3.93 1.62 -9.05
N SER A 155 -4.43 0.88 -10.05
CA SER A 155 -3.75 0.60 -11.32
C SER A 155 -4.75 0.23 -12.41
N GLU A 156 -4.34 0.35 -13.67
CA GLU A 156 -5.07 -0.13 -14.85
C GLU A 156 -5.29 -1.65 -14.78
N ASN A 157 -4.25 -2.37 -14.36
CA ASN A 157 -4.32 -3.82 -14.18
C ASN A 157 -5.43 -4.20 -13.21
N LEU A 158 -5.49 -3.55 -12.04
CA LEU A 158 -6.53 -3.84 -11.04
C LEU A 158 -7.93 -3.46 -11.54
N ARG A 159 -8.07 -2.32 -12.23
CA ARG A 159 -9.33 -1.92 -12.85
C ARG A 159 -9.84 -3.00 -13.80
N ASN A 160 -8.99 -3.44 -14.73
CA ASN A 160 -9.34 -4.43 -15.74
C ASN A 160 -9.77 -5.76 -15.10
N GLN A 161 -8.99 -6.27 -14.15
CA GLN A 161 -9.34 -7.46 -13.38
C GLN A 161 -10.67 -7.32 -12.63
N THR A 162 -10.92 -6.15 -12.02
CA THR A 162 -12.18 -5.90 -11.32
C THR A 162 -13.36 -5.96 -12.29
N GLN A 163 -13.22 -5.38 -13.47
CA GLN A 163 -14.26 -5.40 -14.50
C GLN A 163 -14.49 -6.80 -15.10
N GLU A 164 -13.47 -7.65 -15.15
CA GLU A 164 -13.59 -9.05 -15.57
C GLU A 164 -14.31 -9.92 -14.55
N ILE A 165 -14.06 -9.69 -13.26
CA ILE A 165 -14.62 -10.51 -12.16
C ILE A 165 -16.04 -10.09 -11.81
N PHE A 166 -16.29 -8.78 -11.74
CA PHE A 166 -17.56 -8.25 -11.29
C PHE A 166 -18.36 -7.63 -12.44
N SER A 167 -19.67 -7.91 -12.46
CA SER A 167 -20.59 -7.35 -13.45
C SER A 167 -20.97 -5.89 -13.15
N VAL A 168 -19.98 -5.06 -12.79
CA VAL A 168 -20.22 -3.66 -12.41
C VAL A 168 -20.19 -2.77 -13.65
N LYS A 169 -21.33 -2.16 -13.98
CA LYS A 169 -21.46 -1.24 -15.14
C LYS A 169 -20.88 0.15 -14.90
N ARG A 170 -20.59 0.49 -13.64
CA ARG A 170 -19.99 1.78 -13.26
C ARG A 170 -18.55 1.86 -13.76
N ALA A 171 -18.16 3.01 -14.28
CA ALA A 171 -16.76 3.27 -14.61
C ALA A 171 -15.90 3.23 -13.33
N ILE A 172 -14.77 2.54 -13.41
CA ILE A 172 -13.75 2.51 -12.37
C ILE A 172 -12.63 3.45 -12.83
N GLU A 173 -12.39 4.51 -12.07
CA GLU A 173 -11.33 5.47 -12.38
C GLU A 173 -9.99 4.96 -11.83
N VAL A 174 -8.91 5.18 -12.56
CA VAL A 174 -7.58 4.82 -12.06
C VAL A 174 -6.93 6.03 -11.43
N ILE A 175 -6.73 5.97 -10.11
CA ILE A 175 -5.94 6.94 -9.36
C ILE A 175 -4.82 6.15 -8.65
N PRO A 176 -3.58 6.26 -9.13
CA PRO A 176 -2.46 5.49 -8.60
C PRO A 176 -2.16 5.80 -7.12
N ASN A 177 -1.48 4.88 -6.46
CA ASN A 177 -0.88 5.17 -5.17
C ASN A 177 0.24 6.22 -5.33
N PHE A 178 0.54 6.91 -4.24
CA PHE A 178 1.62 7.87 -4.16
C PHE A 178 2.50 7.60 -2.93
N PHE A 179 3.65 8.25 -2.90
CA PHE A 179 4.56 8.19 -1.76
C PHE A 179 4.98 9.60 -1.33
N ILE A 180 5.09 9.78 -0.01
CA ILE A 180 5.64 10.97 0.63
C ILE A 180 6.85 10.51 1.44
N PRO A 181 8.08 10.81 1.03
CA PRO A 181 9.27 10.41 1.76
C PRO A 181 9.37 11.21 3.07
N ASN A 182 9.74 10.52 4.13
CA ASN A 182 10.11 11.17 5.39
C ASN A 182 11.61 11.46 5.42
N LYS A 183 11.99 12.54 6.09
CA LYS A 183 13.41 12.83 6.29
C LYS A 183 14.02 11.74 7.19
N PRO A 184 15.06 11.02 6.75
CA PRO A 184 15.74 10.04 7.58
C PRO A 184 16.30 10.66 8.85
N LYS A 185 16.13 9.98 9.98
CA LYS A 185 16.68 10.42 11.29
C LYS A 185 18.14 10.03 11.47
N ARG A 186 18.56 8.93 10.80
CA ARG A 186 19.93 8.40 10.81
C ARG A 186 20.53 8.49 9.42
N SER A 187 21.84 8.75 9.33
CA SER A 187 22.53 8.72 8.05
C SER A 187 22.63 7.29 7.51
N ARG A 188 22.86 7.18 6.19
CA ARG A 188 23.14 5.92 5.51
C ARG A 188 24.24 5.11 6.20
N GLU A 189 25.34 5.76 6.54
CA GLU A 189 26.51 5.17 7.20
C GLU A 189 26.17 4.64 8.59
N ALA A 190 25.40 5.39 9.37
CA ALA A 190 24.98 4.99 10.72
C ALA A 190 24.05 3.76 10.67
N VAL A 191 23.12 3.71 9.70
CA VAL A 191 22.24 2.55 9.54
C VAL A 191 23.05 1.32 9.09
N ARG A 192 23.94 1.47 8.12
CA ARG A 192 24.80 0.38 7.62
C ARG A 192 25.74 -0.15 8.70
N HIS A 193 26.30 0.73 9.52
CA HIS A 193 27.13 0.34 10.65
C HIS A 193 26.31 -0.49 11.66
N ASN A 194 25.09 -0.02 12.03
CA ASN A 194 24.21 -0.74 12.97
C ASN A 194 23.74 -2.10 12.45
N LEU A 195 23.73 -2.29 11.14
CA LEU A 195 23.37 -3.58 10.49
C LEU A 195 24.59 -4.46 10.23
N ASP A 196 25.80 -3.98 10.49
CA ASP A 196 27.08 -4.64 10.17
C ASP A 196 27.20 -5.00 8.68
N VAL A 197 26.91 -4.01 7.82
CA VAL A 197 26.87 -4.20 6.35
C VAL A 197 27.71 -3.16 5.58
N ASN A 198 28.70 -2.54 6.23
CA ASN A 198 29.46 -1.43 5.64
C ASN A 198 30.05 -1.75 4.26
N ASP A 199 30.65 -2.95 4.10
CA ASP A 199 31.32 -3.38 2.89
C ASP A 199 30.46 -4.32 2.02
N LYS A 200 29.16 -4.46 2.34
CA LYS A 200 28.26 -5.38 1.64
C LYS A 200 27.33 -4.62 0.71
N PHE A 201 26.87 -5.26 -0.34
CA PHE A 201 25.75 -4.78 -1.15
C PHE A 201 24.44 -5.13 -0.44
N LEU A 202 23.72 -4.11 0.03
CA LEU A 202 22.51 -4.28 0.84
C LEU A 202 21.29 -4.32 -0.07
N VAL A 203 20.66 -5.49 -0.16
CA VAL A 203 19.41 -5.72 -0.86
C VAL A 203 18.26 -5.55 0.13
N LEU A 204 17.26 -4.75 -0.22
CA LEU A 204 16.08 -4.53 0.61
C LEU A 204 14.88 -5.31 0.05
N HIS A 205 14.12 -5.96 0.94
CA HIS A 205 12.75 -6.38 0.70
C HIS A 205 11.83 -5.79 1.76
N MET A 206 10.68 -5.27 1.33
CA MET A 206 9.70 -4.72 2.25
C MET A 206 8.29 -5.18 1.89
N SER A 207 7.64 -5.93 2.78
CA SER A 207 6.26 -6.38 2.59
C SER A 207 5.63 -6.90 3.89
N ASN A 208 4.32 -7.18 3.85
CA ASN A 208 3.59 -7.81 4.95
C ASN A 208 3.74 -9.34 5.01
N LEU A 209 4.66 -9.91 4.25
CA LEU A 209 5.01 -11.35 4.17
C LEU A 209 3.84 -12.33 3.89
N ARG A 210 2.72 -11.84 3.33
CA ARG A 210 1.63 -12.75 2.92
C ARG A 210 2.13 -13.71 1.83
N PRO A 211 1.52 -14.91 1.70
CA PRO A 211 1.98 -15.95 0.76
C PRO A 211 2.20 -15.43 -0.68
N VAL A 212 1.34 -14.51 -1.14
CA VAL A 212 1.45 -13.87 -2.47
C VAL A 212 2.77 -13.11 -2.67
N LYS A 213 3.49 -12.75 -1.59
CA LYS A 213 4.79 -12.07 -1.68
C LYS A 213 5.94 -13.01 -2.02
N ARG A 214 5.70 -14.32 -1.96
CA ARG A 214 6.63 -15.37 -2.37
C ARG A 214 8.03 -15.18 -1.77
N ILE A 215 8.10 -15.09 -0.45
CA ILE A 215 9.38 -14.95 0.28
C ILE A 215 10.28 -16.18 0.03
N ASP A 216 9.70 -17.32 -0.27
CA ASP A 216 10.44 -18.50 -0.72
C ASP A 216 11.27 -18.22 -1.98
N LEU A 217 10.71 -17.53 -2.97
CA LEU A 217 11.44 -17.15 -4.21
C LEU A 217 12.45 -16.03 -3.94
N LEU A 218 12.16 -15.11 -3.02
CA LEU A 218 13.11 -14.09 -2.56
C LEU A 218 14.41 -14.74 -2.04
N LEU A 219 14.25 -15.67 -1.09
CA LEU A 219 15.37 -16.36 -0.45
C LEU A 219 16.15 -17.24 -1.46
N ARG A 220 15.44 -17.96 -2.33
CA ARG A 220 16.07 -18.74 -3.42
C ARG A 220 16.84 -17.86 -4.39
N THR A 221 16.35 -16.67 -4.72
CA THR A 221 17.07 -15.70 -5.58
C THR A 221 18.39 -15.28 -4.94
N ILE A 222 18.39 -14.97 -3.65
CA ILE A 222 19.63 -14.63 -2.90
C ILE A 222 20.60 -15.81 -2.87
N ALA A 223 20.09 -17.02 -2.62
CA ALA A 223 20.92 -18.23 -2.57
C ALA A 223 21.59 -18.57 -3.90
N LEU A 224 20.92 -18.27 -5.02
CA LEU A 224 21.44 -18.50 -6.38
C LEU A 224 22.45 -17.45 -6.87
N SER A 225 22.53 -16.29 -6.21
CA SER A 225 23.50 -15.26 -6.59
C SER A 225 24.95 -15.76 -6.49
N LYS A 226 25.72 -15.52 -7.54
CA LYS A 226 27.16 -15.81 -7.58
C LYS A 226 27.97 -14.86 -6.67
N ASN A 227 27.38 -13.72 -6.32
CA ASN A 227 27.97 -12.70 -5.45
C ASN A 227 27.44 -12.78 -4.01
N ARG A 228 26.81 -13.88 -3.58
CA ARG A 228 26.17 -14.01 -2.27
C ARG A 228 27.05 -13.63 -1.07
N ALA A 229 28.36 -13.87 -1.15
CA ALA A 229 29.32 -13.49 -0.11
C ALA A 229 29.43 -11.95 0.09
N ARG A 230 29.11 -11.18 -0.96
CA ARG A 230 29.09 -9.72 -0.95
C ARG A 230 27.71 -9.15 -0.59
N LEU A 231 26.65 -9.98 -0.60
CA LEU A 231 25.28 -9.57 -0.35
C LEU A 231 24.93 -9.58 1.14
N ARG A 232 24.02 -8.70 1.50
CA ARG A 232 23.14 -8.84 2.67
C ARG A 232 21.71 -8.53 2.23
N LEU A 233 20.78 -9.35 2.69
CA LEU A 233 19.35 -9.13 2.48
C LEU A 233 18.74 -8.56 3.76
N LEU A 234 18.19 -7.36 3.69
CA LEU A 234 17.38 -6.77 4.74
C LEU A 234 15.90 -6.98 4.41
N VAL A 235 15.19 -7.70 5.26
CA VAL A 235 13.73 -7.89 5.16
C VAL A 235 13.05 -7.02 6.20
N LEU A 236 12.33 -5.99 5.74
CA LEU A 236 11.42 -5.21 6.57
C LEU A 236 10.04 -5.90 6.52
N ALA A 237 9.77 -6.68 7.56
CA ALA A 237 8.64 -7.58 7.66
C ALA A 237 7.46 -6.91 8.38
N GLY A 238 6.32 -6.80 7.72
CA GLY A 238 5.04 -6.38 8.32
C GLY A 238 4.24 -7.56 8.90
N GLY A 239 4.93 -8.62 9.32
CA GLY A 239 4.34 -9.84 9.88
C GLY A 239 5.40 -10.84 10.32
N PRO A 240 5.01 -12.03 10.79
CA PRO A 240 5.94 -13.05 11.30
C PRO A 240 6.85 -13.59 10.21
N PHE A 241 8.14 -13.74 10.51
CA PHE A 241 9.15 -14.29 9.59
C PHE A 241 9.46 -15.78 9.90
N GLU A 242 9.03 -16.27 11.03
CA GLU A 242 9.28 -17.62 11.51
C GLU A 242 8.97 -18.74 10.49
N PRO A 243 7.93 -18.64 9.65
CA PRO A 243 7.64 -19.66 8.64
C PRO A 243 8.76 -19.87 7.62
N TYR A 244 9.69 -18.94 7.50
CA TYR A 244 10.80 -18.97 6.53
C TYR A 244 12.15 -19.36 7.14
N GLU A 245 12.23 -19.52 8.48
CA GLU A 245 13.48 -19.81 9.19
C GLU A 245 14.13 -21.12 8.72
N ALA A 246 13.34 -22.20 8.59
CA ALA A 246 13.85 -23.47 8.11
C ALA A 246 14.45 -23.39 6.69
N LEU A 247 13.87 -22.53 5.83
CA LEU A 247 14.36 -22.34 4.47
C LEU A 247 15.71 -21.59 4.44
N LEU A 248 15.99 -20.72 5.41
CA LEU A 248 17.32 -20.10 5.53
C LEU A 248 18.43 -21.12 5.74
N ASP A 249 18.16 -22.13 6.59
CA ASP A 249 19.12 -23.21 6.88
C ASP A 249 19.27 -24.14 5.69
N GLU A 250 18.16 -24.54 5.04
CA GLU A 250 18.16 -25.37 3.82
C GLU A 250 19.01 -24.73 2.73
N LEU A 251 18.90 -23.40 2.55
CA LEU A 251 19.61 -22.64 1.51
C LEU A 251 21.02 -22.20 1.92
N GLY A 252 21.38 -22.34 3.20
CA GLY A 252 22.69 -21.92 3.73
C GLY A 252 22.91 -20.42 3.62
N ILE A 253 21.89 -19.60 3.91
CA ILE A 253 21.93 -18.13 3.78
C ILE A 253 21.55 -17.39 5.08
N ARG A 254 21.49 -18.08 6.20
CA ARG A 254 21.08 -17.48 7.48
C ARG A 254 21.95 -16.29 7.89
N ASP A 255 23.22 -16.35 7.63
CA ASP A 255 24.21 -15.28 7.91
C ASP A 255 24.10 -14.07 6.95
N ILE A 256 23.36 -14.23 5.85
CA ILE A 256 23.17 -13.19 4.84
C ILE A 256 21.90 -12.37 5.12
N VAL A 257 20.89 -12.95 5.80
CA VAL A 257 19.55 -12.38 5.97
C VAL A 257 19.40 -11.67 7.31
N ILE A 258 18.98 -10.41 7.26
CA ILE A 258 18.67 -9.58 8.41
C ILE A 258 17.18 -9.27 8.40
N VAL A 259 16.48 -9.56 9.48
CA VAL A 259 15.03 -9.29 9.58
C VAL A 259 14.78 -8.16 10.59
N ARG A 260 13.90 -7.23 10.21
CA ARG A 260 13.34 -6.21 11.09
C ARG A 260 11.83 -6.23 10.96
N GLN A 261 11.13 -6.41 12.06
CA GLN A 261 9.68 -6.55 12.06
C GLN A 261 8.99 -5.25 12.47
N ASN A 262 7.84 -4.97 11.85
CA ASN A 262 6.92 -3.91 12.24
C ASN A 262 7.55 -2.50 12.31
N MET A 263 8.44 -2.20 11.35
CA MET A 263 9.11 -0.90 11.30
C MET A 263 8.14 0.18 10.82
N ALA A 264 7.89 1.19 11.65
CA ALA A 264 7.06 2.35 11.29
C ALA A 264 7.81 3.31 10.35
N VAL A 265 9.10 3.53 10.59
CA VAL A 265 9.97 4.40 9.77
C VAL A 265 10.86 3.50 8.91
N VAL A 266 10.70 3.61 7.60
CA VAL A 266 11.43 2.78 6.62
C VAL A 266 12.43 3.57 5.79
N ASP A 267 12.27 4.90 5.70
CA ASP A 267 13.07 5.78 4.82
C ASP A 267 14.57 5.65 5.06
N GLU A 268 15.01 5.52 6.31
CA GLU A 268 16.42 5.35 6.63
C GLU A 268 17.02 4.02 6.14
N TYR A 269 16.19 2.97 6.06
CA TYR A 269 16.60 1.68 5.49
C TYR A 269 16.58 1.72 3.96
N LEU A 270 15.63 2.45 3.37
CA LEU A 270 15.60 2.71 1.93
C LEU A 270 16.84 3.49 1.50
N GLU A 271 17.24 4.52 2.24
CA GLU A 271 18.49 5.24 1.99
C GLU A 271 19.73 4.35 2.15
N ALA A 272 19.72 3.46 3.15
CA ALA A 272 20.85 2.56 3.43
C ALA A 272 21.02 1.46 2.37
N ALA A 273 19.95 1.06 1.70
CA ALA A 273 19.96 0.02 0.69
C ALA A 273 20.72 0.41 -0.59
N ASP A 274 21.15 -0.61 -1.36
CA ASP A 274 21.76 -0.46 -2.66
C ASP A 274 20.79 -0.86 -3.78
N ALA A 275 19.86 -1.81 -3.51
CA ALA A 275 18.82 -2.23 -4.43
C ALA A 275 17.62 -2.84 -3.68
N GLY A 276 16.47 -2.95 -4.35
CA GLY A 276 15.33 -3.73 -3.89
C GLY A 276 15.19 -5.07 -4.61
N LEU A 277 14.56 -6.06 -3.95
CA LEU A 277 14.22 -7.34 -4.57
C LEU A 277 12.77 -7.70 -4.23
N TYR A 278 11.92 -7.90 -5.24
CA TYR A 278 10.48 -8.15 -5.10
C TYR A 278 10.04 -9.32 -5.97
N THR A 279 9.61 -10.40 -5.32
CA THR A 279 9.32 -11.69 -5.95
C THR A 279 7.85 -12.08 -5.90
N SER A 280 6.97 -11.10 -5.68
CA SER A 280 5.54 -11.33 -5.57
C SER A 280 4.96 -12.06 -6.78
N GLU A 281 3.99 -12.93 -6.51
CA GLU A 281 3.18 -13.60 -7.53
C GLU A 281 2.16 -12.65 -8.14
N TYR A 282 1.67 -11.72 -7.34
CA TYR A 282 0.76 -10.66 -7.75
C TYR A 282 0.96 -9.39 -6.95
N GLU A 283 0.88 -8.26 -7.62
CA GLU A 283 0.87 -6.91 -7.04
C GLU A 283 -0.21 -6.07 -7.71
N SER A 284 -1.12 -5.51 -6.94
CA SER A 284 -2.09 -4.55 -7.49
C SER A 284 -1.43 -3.24 -7.93
N PHE A 285 -0.33 -2.85 -7.28
CA PHE A 285 0.45 -1.66 -7.62
C PHE A 285 1.95 -1.85 -7.34
N GLY A 286 2.31 -2.33 -6.14
CA GLY A 286 3.70 -2.49 -5.71
C GLY A 286 4.22 -1.29 -4.92
N LEU A 287 3.55 -0.92 -3.82
CA LEU A 287 3.94 0.24 -3.01
C LEU A 287 5.38 0.13 -2.48
N GLY A 288 5.84 -1.05 -2.04
CA GLY A 288 7.22 -1.23 -1.61
C GLY A 288 8.24 -0.98 -2.73
N ILE A 289 7.88 -1.31 -3.97
CA ILE A 289 8.69 -0.98 -5.17
C ILE A 289 8.71 0.53 -5.36
N LEU A 290 7.55 1.18 -5.33
CA LEU A 290 7.45 2.63 -5.45
C LEU A 290 8.33 3.34 -4.41
N GLU A 291 8.21 2.97 -3.13
CA GLU A 291 8.99 3.55 -2.03
C GLU A 291 10.50 3.36 -2.27
N THR A 292 10.92 2.15 -2.71
CA THR A 292 12.34 1.85 -3.00
C THR A 292 12.89 2.70 -4.14
N VAL A 293 12.16 2.77 -5.24
CA VAL A 293 12.59 3.53 -6.42
C VAL A 293 12.52 5.03 -6.19
N PHE A 294 11.62 5.50 -5.34
CA PHE A 294 11.53 6.92 -4.97
C PHE A 294 12.81 7.44 -4.28
N HIS A 295 13.57 6.53 -3.66
CA HIS A 295 14.89 6.76 -3.07
C HIS A 295 16.06 6.47 -4.04
N ASP A 296 15.81 6.49 -5.34
CA ASP A 296 16.79 6.23 -6.40
C ASP A 296 17.50 4.86 -6.28
N LYS A 297 16.81 3.85 -5.72
CA LYS A 297 17.33 2.50 -5.64
C LYS A 297 16.74 1.66 -6.78
N PRO A 298 17.58 0.98 -7.59
CA PRO A 298 17.08 0.06 -8.59
C PRO A 298 16.40 -1.13 -7.92
N VAL A 299 15.48 -1.77 -8.62
CA VAL A 299 14.80 -2.97 -8.11
C VAL A 299 14.94 -4.12 -9.09
N VAL A 300 15.07 -5.32 -8.56
CA VAL A 300 14.87 -6.56 -9.30
C VAL A 300 13.49 -7.05 -8.95
N ALA A 301 12.62 -7.22 -9.95
CA ALA A 301 11.23 -7.60 -9.71
C ALA A 301 10.67 -8.48 -10.83
N PHE A 302 9.66 -9.29 -10.50
CA PHE A 302 8.90 -10.03 -11.50
C PHE A 302 7.88 -9.12 -12.19
N ARG A 303 7.59 -9.43 -13.47
CA ARG A 303 6.59 -8.75 -14.29
C ARG A 303 5.19 -9.26 -13.93
N VAL A 304 4.58 -8.71 -12.91
CA VAL A 304 3.25 -9.11 -12.43
C VAL A 304 2.38 -7.91 -12.08
N GLY A 305 1.08 -8.02 -12.32
CA GLY A 305 0.07 -7.04 -11.94
C GLY A 305 0.40 -5.62 -12.37
N GLY A 306 0.33 -4.68 -11.44
CA GLY A 306 0.59 -3.25 -11.64
C GLY A 306 2.07 -2.85 -11.63
N ILE A 307 3.03 -3.76 -11.42
CA ILE A 307 4.47 -3.41 -11.36
C ILE A 307 4.95 -2.70 -12.65
N PRO A 308 4.58 -3.14 -13.87
CA PRO A 308 4.97 -2.43 -15.09
C PRO A 308 4.46 -0.99 -15.15
N GLU A 309 3.31 -0.69 -14.54
CA GLU A 309 2.76 0.67 -14.52
C GLU A 309 3.61 1.62 -13.65
N VAL A 310 4.20 1.11 -12.57
CA VAL A 310 5.11 1.85 -11.69
C VAL A 310 6.46 2.06 -12.37
N LEU A 311 7.10 0.99 -12.82
CA LEU A 311 8.49 1.04 -13.31
C LEU A 311 8.61 1.43 -14.79
N SER A 312 7.67 1.14 -15.62
CA SER A 312 7.53 1.23 -17.08
C SER A 312 7.82 -0.07 -17.80
N ASP A 313 7.34 -0.16 -19.04
CA ASP A 313 7.59 -1.33 -19.89
C ASP A 313 9.05 -1.48 -20.32
N SER A 314 9.79 -0.37 -20.35
CA SER A 314 11.23 -0.37 -20.68
C SER A 314 12.12 -0.78 -19.51
N TYR A 315 11.61 -0.83 -18.27
CA TYR A 315 12.36 -1.29 -17.13
C TYR A 315 12.56 -2.82 -17.18
N PRO A 316 13.75 -3.36 -16.86
CA PRO A 316 13.99 -4.79 -16.89
C PRO A 316 13.20 -5.52 -15.80
N LEU A 317 12.11 -6.16 -16.20
CA LEU A 317 11.27 -7.01 -15.37
C LEU A 317 11.33 -8.45 -15.85
N TYR A 318 11.30 -9.41 -14.92
CA TYR A 318 11.55 -10.82 -15.18
C TYR A 318 10.22 -11.61 -15.12
N PRO A 319 10.10 -12.74 -15.86
CA PRO A 319 8.93 -13.60 -15.73
C PRO A 319 8.73 -14.08 -14.29
N PHE A 320 7.47 -14.19 -13.87
CA PHE A 320 7.16 -14.74 -12.55
C PHE A 320 7.81 -16.12 -12.34
N GLY A 321 8.51 -16.28 -11.21
CA GLY A 321 9.18 -17.53 -10.85
C GLY A 321 10.55 -17.72 -11.45
N ASP A 322 11.02 -16.87 -12.36
CA ASP A 322 12.39 -16.97 -12.91
C ASP A 322 13.43 -16.41 -11.93
N VAL A 323 13.65 -17.17 -10.86
CA VAL A 323 14.65 -16.83 -9.83
C VAL A 323 16.07 -16.79 -10.37
N THR A 324 16.38 -17.53 -11.47
CA THR A 324 17.69 -17.54 -12.10
C THR A 324 17.97 -16.23 -12.81
N ALA A 325 17.02 -15.72 -13.59
CA ALA A 325 17.13 -14.42 -14.22
C ALA A 325 17.20 -13.29 -13.17
N ALA A 326 16.38 -13.37 -12.11
CA ALA A 326 16.42 -12.40 -11.02
C ALA A 326 17.77 -12.41 -10.27
N ALA A 327 18.35 -13.58 -9.99
CA ALA A 327 19.68 -13.70 -9.39
C ALA A 327 20.78 -13.13 -10.30
N SER A 328 20.70 -13.41 -11.60
CA SER A 328 21.66 -12.86 -12.58
C SER A 328 21.55 -11.33 -12.68
N ALA A 329 20.34 -10.78 -12.62
CA ALA A 329 20.12 -9.34 -12.60
C ALA A 329 20.71 -8.70 -11.34
N LEU A 330 20.48 -9.31 -10.18
CA LEU A 330 21.06 -8.86 -8.93
C LEU A 330 22.60 -8.89 -8.98
N ASP A 331 23.18 -9.96 -9.54
CA ASP A 331 24.63 -10.07 -9.75
C ASP A 331 25.18 -8.95 -10.63
N ALA A 332 24.44 -8.55 -11.68
CA ALA A 332 24.85 -7.43 -12.54
C ALA A 332 24.89 -6.11 -11.76
N LEU A 333 23.90 -5.83 -10.91
CA LEU A 333 23.89 -4.63 -10.07
C LEU A 333 25.04 -4.60 -9.05
N VAL A 334 25.42 -5.77 -8.51
CA VAL A 334 26.56 -5.90 -7.58
C VAL A 334 27.89 -5.66 -8.29
N GLN A 335 28.01 -6.08 -9.54
CA GLN A 335 29.25 -6.00 -10.32
C GLN A 335 29.44 -4.64 -10.99
N ASP A 336 28.35 -3.97 -11.34
CA ASP A 336 28.37 -2.67 -12.00
C ASP A 336 27.60 -1.60 -11.18
N PRO A 337 28.29 -0.89 -10.27
CA PRO A 337 27.67 0.19 -9.50
C PRO A 337 27.15 1.37 -10.35
N LYS A 338 27.70 1.54 -11.57
CA LYS A 338 27.23 2.57 -12.50
C LYS A 338 25.85 2.21 -13.04
N LEU A 339 25.69 0.97 -13.51
CA LEU A 339 24.39 0.43 -13.93
C LEU A 339 23.34 0.56 -12.81
N ALA A 340 23.69 0.18 -11.58
CA ALA A 340 22.79 0.28 -10.44
C ALA A 340 22.34 1.72 -10.20
N ARG A 341 23.24 2.69 -10.26
CA ARG A 341 22.94 4.11 -10.10
C ARG A 341 22.04 4.63 -11.23
N GLU A 342 22.42 4.38 -12.48
CA GLU A 342 21.67 4.86 -13.65
C GLU A 342 20.23 4.34 -13.66
N LEU A 343 20.02 3.05 -13.37
CA LEU A 343 18.68 2.47 -13.25
C LEU A 343 17.87 3.07 -12.09
N GLY A 344 18.52 3.29 -10.96
CA GLY A 344 17.89 3.90 -9.79
C GLY A 344 17.46 5.34 -10.07
N GLU A 345 18.37 6.19 -10.55
CA GLU A 345 18.11 7.61 -10.84
C GLU A 345 17.03 7.79 -11.93
N GLN A 346 17.11 6.98 -13.00
CA GLN A 346 16.14 7.04 -14.09
C GLN A 346 14.72 6.67 -13.62
N SER A 347 14.60 5.57 -12.87
CA SER A 347 13.32 5.13 -12.35
C SER A 347 12.82 6.04 -11.23
N GLY A 348 13.70 6.54 -10.35
CA GLY A 348 13.38 7.50 -9.30
C GLY A 348 12.81 8.80 -9.85
N THR A 349 13.44 9.38 -10.87
CA THR A 349 12.92 10.58 -11.55
C THR A 349 11.51 10.34 -12.08
N ARG A 350 11.30 9.22 -12.80
CA ARG A 350 9.99 8.87 -13.33
C ARG A 350 8.91 8.76 -12.26
N VAL A 351 9.18 8.06 -11.15
CA VAL A 351 8.16 7.86 -10.12
C VAL A 351 7.85 9.14 -9.35
N ARG A 352 8.83 10.00 -9.11
CA ARG A 352 8.60 11.32 -8.49
C ARG A 352 7.71 12.20 -9.35
N GLU A 353 7.90 12.19 -10.66
CA GLU A 353 7.06 12.94 -11.59
C GLU A 353 5.62 12.44 -11.68
N ARG A 354 5.39 11.13 -11.50
CA ARG A 354 4.08 10.51 -11.70
C ARG A 354 3.32 10.21 -10.42
N PHE A 355 4.01 9.85 -9.34
CA PHE A 355 3.42 9.26 -8.13
C PHE A 355 3.76 10.04 -6.86
N SER A 356 4.12 11.32 -6.97
CA SER A 356 4.21 12.22 -5.83
C SER A 356 2.82 12.65 -5.34
N ALA A 357 2.70 13.02 -4.07
CA ALA A 357 1.46 13.50 -3.49
C ALA A 357 0.90 14.72 -4.27
N ASP A 358 1.77 15.63 -4.72
CA ASP A 358 1.38 16.82 -5.49
C ASP A 358 0.77 16.47 -6.86
N ARG A 359 0.99 15.29 -7.38
CA ARG A 359 0.39 14.80 -8.63
C ARG A 359 -0.88 14.00 -8.41
N ILE A 360 -0.94 13.23 -7.34
CA ILE A 360 -2.03 12.27 -7.11
C ILE A 360 -3.15 12.87 -6.27
N VAL A 361 -2.84 13.59 -5.18
CA VAL A 361 -3.88 14.14 -4.29
C VAL A 361 -4.84 15.08 -5.02
N PRO A 362 -4.40 15.98 -5.93
CA PRO A 362 -5.34 16.80 -6.73
C PRO A 362 -6.33 15.98 -7.58
N GLN A 363 -6.00 14.74 -7.98
CA GLN A 363 -6.93 13.88 -8.71
C GLN A 363 -8.08 13.42 -7.81
N TYR A 364 -7.78 13.09 -6.54
CA TYR A 364 -8.80 12.81 -5.53
C TYR A 364 -9.65 14.05 -5.23
N GLU A 365 -9.03 15.22 -5.05
CA GLU A 365 -9.77 16.47 -4.82
C GLU A 365 -10.73 16.79 -5.99
N ALA A 366 -10.29 16.62 -7.23
CA ALA A 366 -11.12 16.81 -8.41
C ALA A 366 -12.30 15.80 -8.45
N LEU A 367 -12.03 14.54 -8.14
CA LEU A 367 -13.06 13.50 -8.00
C LEU A 367 -14.10 13.88 -6.94
N TYR A 368 -13.64 14.25 -5.73
CA TYR A 368 -14.54 14.61 -4.62
C TYR A 368 -15.44 15.78 -4.97
N ARG A 369 -14.86 16.86 -5.53
CA ARG A 369 -15.63 18.03 -5.95
C ARG A 369 -16.68 17.70 -7.00
N ARG A 370 -16.36 16.83 -7.95
CA ARG A 370 -17.28 16.39 -9.01
C ARG A 370 -18.48 15.63 -8.43
N ILE A 371 -18.26 14.71 -7.49
CA ILE A 371 -19.35 13.91 -6.94
C ILE A 371 -20.20 14.67 -5.90
N VAL A 372 -19.62 15.64 -5.20
CA VAL A 372 -20.35 16.46 -4.22
C VAL A 372 -21.21 17.50 -4.94
N ALA A 373 -20.79 17.99 -6.11
CA ALA A 373 -21.52 18.98 -6.89
C ALA A 373 -22.69 18.39 -7.71
N GLY A 374 -22.67 17.08 -8.02
CA GLY A 374 -23.72 16.37 -8.80
C GLY A 374 -24.62 15.58 -7.91
#